data_07efd81ad5bda276fb2a99711d356439
#
_entry.id   07efd81ad5bda276fb2a99711d356439
#
_cell.length_a   1.000
_cell.length_b   1.000
_cell.length_c   1.000
_cell.angle_alpha   90.00
_cell.angle_beta   90.00
_cell.angle_gamma   90.00
#
_symmetry.space_group_name_H-M   'P 1'
#
loop_
_entity.id
_entity.type
_entity.pdbx_description
1 polymer ?
#
loop_
_entity_poly.entity_id
_entity_poly.type
_entity_poly.pdbx_seq_one_letter_code
_entity_poly.pdbx_strand_id
1 'polypeptide(L)'
;MIDAAAPTGPVILVGHSMGGMTVMSYASHHPEVLGSRVFGVGLIATSSGGLGDAPMGLPAPLAKAVHNILPSLGENLAKQKGLVERGRRLANDAVFAMTKLYSFGSDVSPSLADYVHEMLSNTPIDVVAEFLPTLEAHDKRLALQAIGQVETLVLVGASDRLIPAEHSDEIVRHVGTTELVVIPDS
;
A
#
# COMPACT_ATOMS: atom_id res chain seq x y z
N MET A 1 15.75 6.37 11.35
CA MET A 1 15.74 5.00 10.76
C MET A 1 16.91 4.81 9.80
N ILE A 2 17.11 5.67 8.79
CA ILE A 2 18.21 5.53 7.81
C ILE A 2 19.56 5.50 8.52
N ASP A 3 19.84 6.44 9.42
CA ASP A 3 21.11 6.51 10.16
C ASP A 3 21.37 5.31 11.07
N ALA A 4 20.29 4.65 11.53
CA ALA A 4 20.42 3.43 12.34
C ALA A 4 20.71 2.19 11.49
N ALA A 5 20.13 2.11 10.29
CA ALA A 5 20.29 0.97 9.38
C ALA A 5 21.56 1.11 8.48
N ALA A 6 21.85 2.33 8.07
CA ALA A 6 22.98 2.67 7.19
C ALA A 6 23.64 3.95 7.71
N PRO A 7 24.52 3.89 8.73
CA PRO A 7 25.07 5.08 9.40
C PRO A 7 25.97 5.92 8.48
N THR A 8 26.55 5.32 7.45
CA THR A 8 27.45 6.02 6.51
C THR A 8 27.21 5.57 5.07
N GLY A 9 27.68 6.36 4.09
CA GLY A 9 27.64 6.04 2.66
C GLY A 9 26.30 6.34 1.98
N PRO A 10 26.23 6.26 0.65
CA PRO A 10 25.02 6.48 -0.12
C PRO A 10 23.97 5.38 0.14
N VAL A 11 22.70 5.73 0.01
CA VAL A 11 21.57 4.79 0.15
C VAL A 11 20.64 4.89 -1.06
N ILE A 12 19.95 3.79 -1.33
CA ILE A 12 18.80 3.72 -2.22
C ILE A 12 17.59 3.39 -1.36
N LEU A 13 16.50 4.13 -1.50
CA LEU A 13 15.26 3.88 -0.79
C LEU A 13 14.31 3.11 -1.71
N VAL A 14 13.87 1.94 -1.27
CA VAL A 14 12.88 1.15 -2.01
C VAL A 14 11.65 0.97 -1.13
N GLY A 15 10.49 1.35 -1.66
CA GLY A 15 9.22 1.24 -0.96
C GLY A 15 8.16 0.53 -1.81
N HIS A 16 7.56 -0.52 -1.23
CA HIS A 16 6.42 -1.22 -1.81
C HIS A 16 5.13 -0.77 -1.13
N SER A 17 4.08 -0.48 -1.91
CA SER A 17 2.75 -0.10 -1.42
C SER A 17 2.86 1.06 -0.40
N MET A 18 2.40 0.89 0.82
CA MET A 18 2.52 1.85 1.93
C MET A 18 3.98 2.25 2.21
N GLY A 19 4.96 1.38 1.95
CA GLY A 19 6.38 1.71 2.04
C GLY A 19 6.82 2.77 1.03
N GLY A 20 6.26 2.77 -0.19
CA GLY A 20 6.45 3.83 -1.18
C GLY A 20 5.84 5.16 -0.71
N MET A 21 4.66 5.13 -0.12
CA MET A 21 4.04 6.31 0.51
C MET A 21 4.93 6.87 1.63
N THR A 22 5.56 5.99 2.42
CA THR A 22 6.52 6.38 3.47
C THR A 22 7.76 7.04 2.88
N VAL A 23 8.30 6.52 1.77
CA VAL A 23 9.42 7.14 1.05
C VAL A 23 9.06 8.53 0.54
N MET A 24 7.88 8.69 -0.07
CA MET A 24 7.39 9.99 -0.52
C MET A 24 7.17 10.95 0.64
N SER A 25 6.63 10.47 1.75
CA SER A 25 6.47 11.28 2.97
C SER A 25 7.82 11.71 3.54
N TYR A 26 8.80 10.80 3.56
CA TYR A 26 10.16 11.13 3.99
C TYR A 26 10.79 12.19 3.09
N ALA A 27 10.71 12.03 1.76
CA ALA A 27 11.20 12.99 0.80
C ALA A 27 10.53 14.38 0.92
N SER A 28 9.25 14.41 1.28
CA SER A 28 8.52 15.65 1.54
C SER A 28 9.03 16.43 2.75
N HIS A 29 9.48 15.73 3.80
CA HIS A 29 9.98 16.35 5.03
C HIS A 29 11.49 16.60 5.00
N HIS A 30 12.21 15.86 4.18
CA HIS A 30 13.68 15.87 4.10
C HIS A 30 14.17 15.93 2.65
N PRO A 31 13.77 16.94 1.87
CA PRO A 31 14.19 17.04 0.47
C PRO A 31 15.74 17.20 0.33
N GLU A 32 16.40 17.74 1.34
CA GLU A 32 17.84 17.96 1.37
C GLU A 32 18.70 16.69 1.35
N VAL A 33 18.09 15.54 1.70
CA VAL A 33 18.82 14.25 1.68
C VAL A 33 18.91 13.65 0.28
N LEU A 34 18.05 14.08 -0.64
CA LEU A 34 18.04 13.62 -2.03
C LEU A 34 19.25 14.22 -2.78
N GLY A 35 20.03 13.36 -3.42
CA GLY A 35 21.28 13.74 -4.08
C GLY A 35 22.49 13.92 -3.14
N SER A 36 22.27 14.02 -1.82
CA SER A 36 23.37 14.13 -0.85
C SER A 36 23.62 12.82 -0.09
N ARG A 37 22.58 12.13 0.27
CA ARG A 37 22.59 10.88 1.02
C ARG A 37 21.81 9.78 0.31
N VAL A 38 20.64 10.12 -0.23
CA VAL A 38 19.78 9.23 -1.02
C VAL A 38 20.08 9.51 -2.50
N PHE A 39 20.57 8.51 -3.21
CA PHE A 39 20.98 8.61 -4.62
C PHE A 39 20.05 7.85 -5.57
N GLY A 40 19.08 7.13 -5.05
CA GLY A 40 18.09 6.46 -5.85
C GLY A 40 16.82 6.14 -5.05
N VAL A 41 15.69 6.05 -5.75
CA VAL A 41 14.39 5.73 -5.20
C VAL A 41 13.72 4.67 -6.06
N GLY A 42 13.22 3.61 -5.43
CA GLY A 42 12.36 2.60 -6.05
C GLY A 42 10.95 2.68 -5.47
N LEU A 43 9.94 2.91 -6.30
CA LEU A 43 8.54 2.98 -5.94
C LEU A 43 7.79 1.81 -6.58
N ILE A 44 7.36 0.85 -5.77
CA ILE A 44 6.79 -0.40 -6.25
C ILE A 44 5.32 -0.48 -5.83
N ALA A 45 4.39 -0.63 -6.80
CA ALA A 45 2.96 -0.81 -6.56
C ALA A 45 2.42 0.16 -5.48
N THR A 46 2.65 1.46 -5.70
CA THR A 46 2.34 2.51 -4.71
C THR A 46 1.62 3.69 -5.35
N SER A 47 1.13 4.61 -4.53
CA SER A 47 0.40 5.80 -4.97
C SER A 47 0.95 7.05 -4.32
N SER A 48 0.96 8.15 -5.06
CA SER A 48 1.29 9.48 -4.55
C SER A 48 0.09 10.22 -3.93
N GLY A 49 -1.12 9.69 -4.11
CA GLY A 49 -2.36 10.28 -3.60
C GLY A 49 -3.61 9.80 -4.34
N GLY A 50 -4.77 10.34 -3.98
CA GLY A 50 -6.03 10.04 -4.65
C GLY A 50 -6.67 8.70 -4.26
N LEU A 51 -6.21 8.04 -3.21
CA LEU A 51 -6.77 6.76 -2.76
C LEU A 51 -8.18 6.89 -2.16
N GLY A 52 -8.55 8.08 -1.69
CA GLY A 52 -9.90 8.36 -1.18
C GLY A 52 -10.96 8.44 -2.29
N ASP A 53 -10.55 8.79 -3.52
CA ASP A 53 -11.46 8.96 -4.66
C ASP A 53 -11.81 7.61 -5.34
N ALA A 54 -10.93 6.62 -5.23
CA ALA A 54 -11.14 5.27 -5.72
C ALA A 54 -10.80 4.27 -4.59
N PRO A 55 -11.81 3.78 -3.83
CA PRO A 55 -11.56 2.96 -2.65
C PRO A 55 -10.88 1.66 -3.04
N MET A 56 -9.55 1.66 -3.03
CA MET A 56 -8.62 0.53 -3.16
C MET A 56 -9.14 -0.65 -4.01
N GLY A 57 -9.63 -0.38 -5.23
CA GLY A 57 -10.19 -1.41 -6.11
C GLY A 57 -11.45 -2.11 -5.59
N LEU A 58 -11.96 -1.73 -4.42
CA LEU A 58 -13.21 -2.28 -3.88
C LEU A 58 -14.41 -1.67 -4.62
N PRO A 59 -15.41 -2.49 -5.00
CA PRO A 59 -16.67 -1.96 -5.50
C PRO A 59 -17.25 -0.93 -4.51
N ALA A 60 -17.72 0.22 -5.00
CA ALA A 60 -18.23 1.32 -4.17
C ALA A 60 -19.20 0.91 -3.04
N PRO A 61 -20.14 -0.07 -3.22
CA PRO A 61 -20.99 -0.52 -2.12
C PRO A 61 -20.20 -1.27 -1.03
N LEU A 62 -19.15 -2.01 -1.38
CA LEU A 62 -18.34 -2.75 -0.43
C LEU A 62 -17.40 -1.80 0.34
N ALA A 63 -16.83 -0.83 -0.33
CA ALA A 63 -16.03 0.24 0.31
C ALA A 63 -16.85 1.03 1.32
N LYS A 64 -18.09 1.41 0.98
CA LYS A 64 -19.03 2.05 1.92
C LYS A 64 -19.42 1.13 3.08
N ALA A 65 -19.61 -0.15 2.84
CA ALA A 65 -19.90 -1.11 3.89
C ALA A 65 -18.72 -1.25 4.85
N VAL A 66 -17.50 -1.36 4.35
CA VAL A 66 -16.28 -1.40 5.17
C VAL A 66 -16.15 -0.12 5.98
N HIS A 67 -16.26 1.05 5.34
CA HIS A 67 -16.16 2.35 6.00
C HIS A 67 -17.22 2.55 7.10
N ASN A 68 -18.45 2.08 6.89
CA ASN A 68 -19.54 2.26 7.85
C ASN A 68 -19.57 1.20 8.95
N ILE A 69 -19.07 0.00 8.70
CA ILE A 69 -19.15 -1.14 9.61
C ILE A 69 -17.92 -1.25 10.50
N LEU A 70 -16.72 -0.91 9.98
CA LEU A 70 -15.46 -1.02 10.74
C LEU A 70 -15.48 -0.23 12.07
N PRO A 71 -15.92 1.05 12.10
CA PRO A 71 -15.94 1.82 13.36
C PRO A 71 -16.93 1.25 14.39
N SER A 72 -18.04 0.63 13.93
CA SER A 72 -19.09 0.10 14.81
C SER A 72 -18.82 -1.31 15.32
N LEU A 73 -17.90 -2.04 14.69
CA LEU A 73 -17.54 -3.40 15.09
C LEU A 73 -16.77 -3.44 16.41
N GLY A 74 -15.95 -2.41 16.71
CA GLY A 74 -15.13 -2.37 17.92
C GLY A 74 -15.94 -2.32 19.23
N GLU A 75 -17.11 -1.68 19.23
CA GLU A 75 -17.89 -1.46 20.47
C GLU A 75 -18.90 -2.56 20.80
N ASN A 76 -19.42 -3.29 19.81
CA ASN A 76 -20.53 -4.23 19.98
C ASN A 76 -20.17 -5.71 19.90
N LEU A 77 -19.05 -6.08 19.30
CA LEU A 77 -18.62 -7.47 19.12
C LEU A 77 -18.14 -8.15 20.40
N ALA A 78 -17.72 -7.38 21.41
CA ALA A 78 -17.23 -7.93 22.67
C ALA A 78 -18.31 -8.67 23.50
N LYS A 79 -19.59 -8.55 23.14
CA LYS A 79 -20.72 -9.03 23.95
C LYS A 79 -21.34 -10.37 23.51
N GLN A 80 -21.00 -10.94 22.35
CA GLN A 80 -21.65 -12.16 21.83
C GLN A 80 -20.67 -13.19 21.25
N LYS A 81 -19.99 -13.95 22.12
CA LYS A 81 -18.93 -14.92 21.76
C LYS A 81 -19.32 -15.98 20.71
N GLY A 82 -20.53 -16.45 20.65
CA GLY A 82 -20.96 -17.51 19.69
C GLY A 82 -21.27 -16.99 18.27
N LEU A 83 -21.77 -15.78 18.13
CA LEU A 83 -21.98 -15.13 16.83
C LEU A 83 -20.65 -14.66 16.24
N VAL A 84 -19.74 -14.22 17.11
CA VAL A 84 -18.37 -13.80 16.76
C VAL A 84 -17.60 -14.94 16.11
N GLU A 85 -17.67 -16.17 16.64
CA GLU A 85 -16.90 -17.30 16.12
C GLU A 85 -17.40 -17.76 14.73
N ARG A 86 -18.74 -17.76 14.50
CA ARG A 86 -19.30 -18.04 13.17
C ARG A 86 -19.02 -16.91 12.17
N GLY A 87 -19.17 -15.65 12.62
CA GLY A 87 -18.82 -14.48 11.82
C GLY A 87 -17.33 -14.45 11.47
N ARG A 88 -16.45 -14.84 12.39
CA ARG A 88 -15.00 -14.92 12.17
C ARG A 88 -14.61 -15.92 11.09
N ARG A 89 -15.26 -17.12 11.03
CA ARG A 89 -14.99 -18.10 9.97
C ARG A 89 -15.41 -17.58 8.60
N LEU A 90 -16.64 -17.06 8.48
CA LEU A 90 -17.10 -16.45 7.24
C LEU A 90 -16.26 -15.23 6.83
N ALA A 91 -15.83 -14.43 7.79
CA ALA A 91 -14.92 -13.31 7.53
C ALA A 91 -13.54 -13.79 7.08
N ASN A 92 -12.99 -14.84 7.69
CA ASN A 92 -11.69 -15.41 7.27
C ASN A 92 -11.74 -15.96 5.84
N ASP A 93 -12.82 -16.69 5.48
CA ASP A 93 -13.01 -17.19 4.11
C ASP A 93 -13.13 -16.04 3.09
N ALA A 94 -13.84 -14.98 3.46
CA ALA A 94 -13.96 -13.79 2.63
C ALA A 94 -12.63 -13.04 2.53
N VAL A 95 -11.91 -12.87 3.63
CA VAL A 95 -10.57 -12.26 3.65
C VAL A 95 -9.60 -13.09 2.83
N PHE A 96 -9.63 -14.41 2.91
CA PHE A 96 -8.81 -15.29 2.09
C PHE A 96 -9.10 -15.12 0.59
N ALA A 97 -10.38 -15.11 0.21
CA ALA A 97 -10.79 -14.90 -1.18
C ALA A 97 -10.37 -13.52 -1.70
N MET A 98 -10.51 -12.48 -0.86
CA MET A 98 -10.07 -11.12 -1.17
C MET A 98 -8.55 -11.04 -1.27
N THR A 99 -7.80 -11.67 -0.35
CA THR A 99 -6.35 -11.77 -0.43
C THR A 99 -5.91 -12.36 -1.76
N LYS A 100 -6.51 -13.50 -2.14
CA LYS A 100 -6.20 -14.15 -3.43
C LYS A 100 -6.52 -13.25 -4.63
N LEU A 101 -7.62 -12.52 -4.58
CA LEU A 101 -8.08 -11.67 -5.68
C LEU A 101 -7.27 -10.38 -5.84
N TYR A 102 -6.82 -9.78 -4.74
CA TYR A 102 -6.19 -8.46 -4.73
C TYR A 102 -4.67 -8.49 -4.50
N SER A 103 -4.12 -9.57 -3.92
CA SER A 103 -2.68 -9.66 -3.68
C SER A 103 -1.91 -10.30 -4.83
N PHE A 104 -2.62 -10.94 -5.78
CA PHE A 104 -1.96 -11.65 -6.88
C PHE A 104 -2.63 -11.36 -8.21
N GLY A 105 -1.85 -10.96 -9.21
CA GLY A 105 -2.31 -10.73 -10.58
C GLY A 105 -2.48 -12.01 -11.38
N SER A 106 -1.85 -13.11 -10.95
CA SER A 106 -1.88 -14.42 -11.62
C SER A 106 -2.10 -15.56 -10.62
N ASP A 107 -2.24 -16.78 -11.12
CA ASP A 107 -2.33 -17.96 -10.26
C ASP A 107 -1.01 -18.23 -9.54
N VAL A 108 -1.08 -18.30 -8.22
CA VAL A 108 0.05 -18.60 -7.35
C VAL A 108 -0.14 -19.93 -6.63
N SER A 109 0.95 -20.49 -6.12
CA SER A 109 0.86 -21.74 -5.33
C SER A 109 -0.01 -21.53 -4.10
N PRO A 110 -0.81 -22.54 -3.69
CA PRO A 110 -1.62 -22.45 -2.47
C PRO A 110 -0.81 -22.04 -1.23
N SER A 111 0.42 -22.54 -1.10
CA SER A 111 1.30 -22.23 0.02
C SER A 111 1.70 -20.75 0.09
N LEU A 112 1.83 -20.07 -1.05
CA LEU A 112 2.10 -18.63 -1.09
C LEU A 112 0.85 -17.83 -0.71
N ALA A 113 -0.31 -18.25 -1.20
CA ALA A 113 -1.58 -17.62 -0.83
C ALA A 113 -1.87 -17.77 0.67
N ASP A 114 -1.63 -18.96 1.24
CA ASP A 114 -1.77 -19.24 2.68
C ASP A 114 -0.81 -18.37 3.51
N TYR A 115 0.45 -18.24 3.08
CA TYR A 115 1.45 -17.42 3.76
C TYR A 115 1.04 -15.93 3.82
N VAL A 116 0.62 -15.37 2.69
CA VAL A 116 0.15 -13.96 2.64
C VAL A 116 -1.12 -13.78 3.48
N HIS A 117 -2.05 -14.74 3.41
CA HIS A 117 -3.27 -14.72 4.22
C HIS A 117 -2.94 -14.75 5.73
N GLU A 118 -2.00 -15.58 6.15
CA GLU A 118 -1.56 -15.65 7.54
C GLU A 118 -0.96 -14.32 8.01
N MET A 119 -0.10 -13.71 7.19
CA MET A 119 0.47 -12.39 7.51
C MET A 119 -0.60 -11.31 7.68
N LEU A 120 -1.58 -11.25 6.78
CA LEU A 120 -2.68 -10.28 6.85
C LEU A 120 -3.60 -10.55 8.06
N SER A 121 -3.90 -11.82 8.34
CA SER A 121 -4.76 -12.23 9.45
C SER A 121 -4.14 -11.97 10.82
N ASN A 122 -2.81 -11.87 10.89
CA ASN A 122 -2.09 -11.53 12.12
C ASN A 122 -2.06 -10.02 12.40
N THR A 123 -2.51 -9.18 11.45
CA THR A 123 -2.62 -7.74 11.68
C THR A 123 -3.92 -7.44 12.43
N PRO A 124 -3.85 -6.83 13.64
CA PRO A 124 -5.04 -6.49 14.40
C PRO A 124 -5.95 -5.52 13.61
N ILE A 125 -7.26 -5.75 13.69
CA ILE A 125 -8.24 -4.96 12.91
C ILE A 125 -8.31 -3.49 13.34
N ASP A 126 -8.03 -3.21 14.59
CA ASP A 126 -7.93 -1.84 15.12
C ASP A 126 -6.76 -1.07 14.48
N VAL A 127 -5.61 -1.72 14.28
CA VAL A 127 -4.48 -1.14 13.54
C VAL A 127 -4.88 -0.80 12.11
N VAL A 128 -5.58 -1.71 11.42
CA VAL A 128 -6.06 -1.45 10.04
C VAL A 128 -7.03 -0.26 10.03
N ALA A 129 -7.97 -0.23 10.99
CA ALA A 129 -8.96 0.84 11.09
C ALA A 129 -8.34 2.22 11.39
N GLU A 130 -7.29 2.27 12.20
CA GLU A 130 -6.55 3.50 12.52
C GLU A 130 -5.72 4.00 11.32
N PHE A 131 -5.18 3.10 10.50
CA PHE A 131 -4.39 3.45 9.32
C PHE A 131 -5.25 3.92 8.13
N LEU A 132 -6.47 3.43 7.99
CA LEU A 132 -7.31 3.68 6.82
C LEU A 132 -7.52 5.18 6.52
N PRO A 133 -7.88 6.04 7.50
CA PRO A 133 -8.00 7.48 7.27
C PRO A 133 -6.69 8.14 6.82
N THR A 134 -5.55 7.62 7.29
CA THR A 134 -4.21 8.11 6.90
C THR A 134 -3.90 7.78 5.44
N LEU A 135 -4.30 6.59 4.97
CA LEU A 135 -4.17 6.20 3.56
C LEU A 135 -5.09 7.04 2.66
N GLU A 136 -6.33 7.29 3.08
CA GLU A 136 -7.28 8.13 2.34
C GLU A 136 -6.80 9.58 2.23
N ALA A 137 -6.20 10.12 3.31
CA ALA A 137 -5.66 11.47 3.36
C ALA A 137 -4.27 11.61 2.71
N HIS A 138 -3.68 10.50 2.24
CA HIS A 138 -2.34 10.52 1.65
C HIS A 138 -2.36 11.32 0.34
N ASP A 139 -1.58 12.43 0.32
CA ASP A 139 -1.25 13.19 -0.88
C ASP A 139 0.19 13.72 -0.75
N LYS A 140 1.08 13.18 -1.56
CA LYS A 140 2.51 13.50 -1.61
C LYS A 140 3.00 13.83 -3.02
N ARG A 141 2.10 14.25 -3.90
CA ARG A 141 2.42 14.62 -5.28
C ARG A 141 3.50 15.71 -5.34
N LEU A 142 3.48 16.67 -4.42
CA LEU A 142 4.53 17.71 -4.35
C LEU A 142 5.92 17.15 -4.00
N ALA A 143 6.00 16.04 -3.27
CA ALA A 143 7.28 15.40 -2.94
C ALA A 143 7.96 14.76 -4.15
N LEU A 144 7.20 14.43 -5.20
CA LEU A 144 7.71 13.81 -6.41
C LEU A 144 8.71 14.69 -7.16
N GLN A 145 8.57 16.02 -7.06
CA GLN A 145 9.56 16.95 -7.64
C GLN A 145 10.94 16.81 -6.97
N ALA A 146 10.98 16.59 -5.66
CA ALA A 146 12.22 16.36 -4.96
C ALA A 146 12.80 14.97 -5.32
N ILE A 147 11.96 13.94 -5.40
CA ILE A 147 12.35 12.58 -5.82
C ILE A 147 12.97 12.59 -7.23
N GLY A 148 12.46 13.43 -8.13
CA GLY A 148 13.02 13.60 -9.48
C GLY A 148 14.45 14.15 -9.55
N GLN A 149 15.06 14.51 -8.43
CA GLN A 149 16.46 14.91 -8.38
C GLN A 149 17.43 13.71 -8.32
N VAL A 150 16.92 12.51 -8.14
CA VAL A 150 17.71 11.27 -8.06
C VAL A 150 17.17 10.22 -9.03
N GLU A 151 17.99 9.22 -9.34
CA GLU A 151 17.55 8.09 -10.18
C GLU A 151 16.33 7.43 -9.56
N THR A 152 15.27 7.31 -10.35
CA THR A 152 13.98 6.78 -9.86
C THR A 152 13.49 5.65 -10.74
N LEU A 153 13.14 4.53 -10.10
CA LEU A 153 12.44 3.40 -10.71
C LEU A 153 11.01 3.36 -10.17
N VAL A 154 10.04 3.29 -11.07
CA VAL A 154 8.63 2.99 -10.75
C VAL A 154 8.29 1.63 -11.33
N LEU A 155 7.74 0.74 -10.51
CA LEU A 155 7.41 -0.62 -10.90
C LEU A 155 5.99 -0.97 -10.45
N VAL A 156 5.22 -1.56 -11.35
CA VAL A 156 3.83 -1.97 -11.08
C VAL A 156 3.48 -3.25 -11.84
N GLY A 157 2.60 -4.06 -11.29
CA GLY A 157 1.96 -5.16 -11.98
C GLY A 157 0.89 -4.67 -12.95
N ALA A 158 0.82 -5.26 -14.15
CA ALA A 158 -0.21 -4.91 -15.13
C ALA A 158 -1.64 -5.28 -14.66
N SER A 159 -1.75 -6.23 -13.74
CA SER A 159 -3.02 -6.70 -13.19
C SER A 159 -3.24 -6.27 -11.74
N ASP A 160 -2.45 -5.31 -11.23
CA ASP A 160 -2.63 -4.79 -9.88
C ASP A 160 -3.99 -4.10 -9.75
N ARG A 161 -4.86 -4.70 -8.93
CA ARG A 161 -6.22 -4.21 -8.69
C ARG A 161 -6.31 -3.36 -7.43
N LEU A 162 -5.31 -3.44 -6.57
CA LEU A 162 -5.26 -2.68 -5.33
C LEU A 162 -4.73 -1.26 -5.57
N ILE A 163 -3.62 -1.18 -6.31
CA ILE A 163 -3.01 0.07 -6.75
C ILE A 163 -2.84 0.01 -8.28
N PRO A 164 -3.90 0.31 -9.05
CA PRO A 164 -3.86 0.25 -10.50
C PRO A 164 -2.72 1.08 -11.12
N ALA A 165 -2.28 0.67 -12.32
CA ALA A 165 -1.12 1.24 -13.01
C ALA A 165 -1.22 2.76 -13.23
N GLU A 166 -2.44 3.31 -13.26
CA GLU A 166 -2.70 4.76 -13.38
C GLU A 166 -2.05 5.57 -12.25
N HIS A 167 -1.90 5.00 -11.05
CA HIS A 167 -1.15 5.62 -9.95
C HIS A 167 0.35 5.72 -10.25
N SER A 168 0.90 4.70 -10.90
CA SER A 168 2.29 4.71 -11.37
C SER A 168 2.50 5.71 -12.49
N ASP A 169 1.57 5.81 -13.44
CA ASP A 169 1.59 6.82 -14.49
C ASP A 169 1.53 8.24 -13.92
N GLU A 170 0.78 8.46 -12.84
CA GLU A 170 0.74 9.74 -12.16
C GLU A 170 2.09 10.08 -11.51
N ILE A 171 2.71 9.12 -10.84
CA ILE A 171 4.05 9.28 -10.26
C ILE A 171 5.06 9.66 -11.35
N VAL A 172 5.10 8.92 -12.44
CA VAL A 172 6.03 9.15 -13.56
C VAL A 172 5.86 10.56 -14.15
N ARG A 173 4.62 11.01 -14.34
CA ARG A 173 4.34 12.36 -14.86
C ARG A 173 4.88 13.48 -13.96
N HIS A 174 4.93 13.27 -12.65
CA HIS A 174 5.39 14.27 -11.69
C HIS A 174 6.89 14.18 -11.37
N VAL A 175 7.47 12.98 -11.41
CA VAL A 175 8.92 12.79 -11.19
C VAL A 175 9.73 13.29 -12.40
N GLY A 176 9.20 13.11 -13.60
CA GLY A 176 9.87 13.51 -14.83
C GLY A 176 10.83 12.42 -15.34
N THR A 177 12.13 12.53 -15.05
CA THR A 177 13.10 11.52 -15.48
C THR A 177 13.02 10.30 -14.58
N THR A 178 12.38 9.23 -15.08
CA THR A 178 12.18 8.01 -14.32
C THR A 178 11.99 6.81 -15.26
N GLU A 179 12.39 5.63 -14.83
CA GLU A 179 12.10 4.38 -15.52
C GLU A 179 10.79 3.81 -14.97
N LEU A 180 9.82 3.54 -15.87
CA LEU A 180 8.60 2.82 -15.55
C LEU A 180 8.70 1.39 -16.04
N VAL A 181 8.56 0.43 -15.15
CA VAL A 181 8.50 -0.99 -15.45
C VAL A 181 7.12 -1.52 -15.12
N VAL A 182 6.40 -1.99 -16.14
CA VAL A 182 5.12 -2.68 -15.98
C VAL A 182 5.36 -4.17 -16.16
N ILE A 183 5.12 -4.96 -15.11
CA ILE A 183 5.31 -6.41 -15.16
C ILE A 183 4.03 -7.05 -15.68
N PRO A 184 4.07 -7.75 -16.82
CA PRO A 184 2.91 -8.44 -17.36
C PRO A 184 2.49 -9.60 -16.42
N ASP A 185 1.20 -9.90 -16.42
CA ASP A 185 0.60 -11.04 -15.69
C ASP A 185 0.84 -11.02 -14.16
N SER A 186 1.03 -9.83 -13.57
CA SER A 186 1.28 -9.66 -12.14
C SER A 186 0.47 -8.51 -11.56
#